data_21949b0966cfab403004d6124bd68db0
#
_entry.id   21949b0966cfab403004d6124bd68db0
#
_cell.length_a   1.000
_cell.length_b   1.000
_cell.length_c   1.000
_cell.angle_alpha   90.00
_cell.angle_beta   90.00
_cell.angle_gamma   90.00
#
_symmetry.space_group_name_H-M   'P 1'
#
loop_
_entity.id
_entity.type
_entity.pdbx_description
1 polymer ?
#
loop_
_entity_poly.entity_id
_entity_poly.type
_entity_poly.pdbx_seq_one_letter_code
_entity_poly.pdbx_strand_id
1 'polypeptide(L)'
;MKKLVLSLITLASVSAVAKSIPAGTYSVDPAHSKIGFEIPHLVISSVEGRFSTFDGSVTIEDKLEKSKANLNVDVSSIDTNNKDRDDHLRSADFFDVAKNPKLTFVVKKISGTPEALKLTGDLTIKGKTKSVTLDAKYLGDVNDAYGNQKIAFTAEGKINRKDFGLSWNNVVEAGPVVGDEVTLKIKIQAGRPLAKK
;
A
#
# COMPACT_ATOMS: atom_id res chain seq x y z
N MET A 1 12.97 -25.39 64.44
CA MET A 1 13.12 -24.04 63.86
C MET A 1 13.22 -24.23 62.32
N LYS A 2 12.11 -23.97 61.57
CA LYS A 2 12.08 -24.10 60.10
C LYS A 2 12.47 -22.74 59.50
N LYS A 3 13.60 -22.69 58.78
CA LYS A 3 14.04 -21.50 58.04
C LYS A 3 13.25 -21.38 56.73
N LEU A 4 12.44 -20.35 56.60
CA LEU A 4 11.72 -19.99 55.39
C LEU A 4 12.70 -19.26 54.45
N VAL A 5 13.05 -19.87 53.33
CA VAL A 5 13.87 -19.21 52.26
C VAL A 5 12.92 -18.52 51.33
N LEU A 6 12.88 -17.17 51.40
CA LEU A 6 12.10 -16.34 50.49
C LEU A 6 12.91 -16.14 49.23
N SER A 7 12.52 -16.85 48.14
CA SER A 7 13.14 -16.69 46.82
C SER A 7 12.59 -15.43 46.15
N LEU A 8 13.44 -14.43 45.96
CA LEU A 8 13.11 -13.18 45.27
C LEU A 8 13.22 -13.42 43.74
N ILE A 9 12.08 -13.59 43.07
CA ILE A 9 12.04 -13.68 41.61
C ILE A 9 12.15 -12.27 41.04
N THR A 10 13.30 -11.88 40.54
CA THR A 10 13.48 -10.63 39.81
C THR A 10 12.89 -10.80 38.42
N LEU A 11 11.75 -10.15 38.15
CA LEU A 11 11.18 -10.02 36.81
C LEU A 11 12.07 -9.07 36.00
N ALA A 12 12.91 -9.60 35.14
CA ALA A 12 13.64 -8.80 34.18
C ALA A 12 12.64 -8.32 33.11
N SER A 13 12.28 -7.02 33.14
CA SER A 13 11.52 -6.39 32.08
C SER A 13 12.39 -6.30 30.83
N VAL A 14 12.11 -7.13 29.82
CA VAL A 14 12.68 -7.00 28.48
C VAL A 14 12.03 -5.77 27.85
N SER A 15 12.74 -4.65 27.85
CA SER A 15 12.35 -3.48 27.07
C SER A 15 12.43 -3.84 25.59
N ALA A 16 11.29 -3.99 24.93
CA ALA A 16 11.24 -4.10 23.50
C ALA A 16 11.79 -2.81 22.91
N VAL A 17 12.93 -2.88 22.22
CA VAL A 17 13.48 -1.75 21.45
C VAL A 17 12.45 -1.40 20.38
N ALA A 18 11.86 -0.22 20.47
CA ALA A 18 10.92 0.26 19.47
C ALA A 18 11.64 0.31 18.10
N LYS A 19 11.08 -0.37 17.11
CA LYS A 19 11.63 -0.42 15.76
C LYS A 19 11.53 0.97 15.13
N SER A 20 12.67 1.61 14.86
CA SER A 20 12.70 2.91 14.17
C SER A 20 12.82 2.70 12.65
N ILE A 21 12.20 3.59 11.88
CA ILE A 21 12.35 3.61 10.42
C ILE A 21 13.52 4.55 10.10
N PRO A 22 14.58 4.11 9.39
CA PRO A 22 15.72 4.98 9.09
C PRO A 22 15.31 6.21 8.26
N ALA A 23 15.70 7.41 8.74
CA ALA A 23 15.42 8.66 8.04
C ALA A 23 16.13 8.75 6.69
N GLY A 24 15.48 9.37 5.69
CA GLY A 24 16.01 9.57 4.35
C GLY A 24 14.98 9.46 3.25
N THR A 25 15.38 9.75 2.02
CA THR A 25 14.54 9.62 0.83
C THR A 25 14.89 8.35 0.06
N TYR A 26 13.87 7.55 -0.20
CA TYR A 26 13.95 6.24 -0.84
C TYR A 26 13.11 6.25 -2.11
N SER A 27 13.64 5.69 -3.21
CA SER A 27 12.88 5.45 -4.44
C SER A 27 12.22 4.07 -4.39
N VAL A 28 10.96 3.99 -4.79
CA VAL A 28 10.25 2.70 -4.90
C VAL A 28 10.96 1.80 -5.90
N ASP A 29 11.13 0.54 -5.53
CA ASP A 29 11.70 -0.52 -6.36
C ASP A 29 10.55 -1.35 -6.99
N PRO A 30 10.19 -1.13 -8.28
CA PRO A 30 9.07 -1.83 -8.89
C PRO A 30 9.27 -3.34 -9.00
N ALA A 31 10.53 -3.80 -9.11
CA ALA A 31 10.83 -5.23 -9.22
C ALA A 31 10.51 -6.02 -7.93
N HIS A 32 10.51 -5.34 -6.78
CA HIS A 32 10.26 -5.95 -5.46
C HIS A 32 9.01 -5.37 -4.77
N SER A 33 8.17 -4.65 -5.53
CA SER A 33 6.94 -4.06 -5.03
C SER A 33 5.72 -4.60 -5.76
N LYS A 34 4.54 -4.49 -5.15
CA LYS A 34 3.26 -4.88 -5.75
C LYS A 34 2.19 -3.86 -5.42
N ILE A 35 1.51 -3.36 -6.43
CA ILE A 35 0.30 -2.55 -6.32
C ILE A 35 -0.87 -3.42 -6.77
N GLY A 36 -1.56 -4.03 -5.82
CA GLY A 36 -2.65 -4.97 -6.07
C GLY A 36 -3.98 -4.48 -5.55
N PHE A 37 -5.03 -5.13 -6.03
CA PHE A 37 -6.40 -4.93 -5.57
C PHE A 37 -7.19 -6.22 -5.64
N GLU A 38 -8.30 -6.26 -4.91
CA GLU A 38 -9.30 -7.30 -4.96
C GLU A 38 -10.70 -6.69 -4.97
N ILE A 39 -11.60 -7.25 -5.78
CA ILE A 39 -12.99 -6.79 -5.90
C ILE A 39 -13.94 -7.99 -5.94
N PRO A 40 -15.07 -7.98 -5.20
CA PRO A 40 -16.08 -9.03 -5.27
C PRO A 40 -16.65 -9.16 -6.69
N HIS A 41 -16.91 -10.41 -7.09
CA HIS A 41 -17.46 -10.76 -8.39
C HIS A 41 -18.60 -11.78 -8.23
N LEU A 42 -19.76 -11.49 -8.84
CA LEU A 42 -20.98 -12.33 -8.82
C LEU A 42 -21.42 -12.74 -7.40
N VAL A 43 -21.07 -11.95 -6.37
CA VAL A 43 -21.41 -12.21 -4.95
C VAL A 43 -20.72 -13.44 -4.34
N ILE A 44 -20.23 -14.38 -5.16
CA ILE A 44 -19.70 -15.69 -4.72
C ILE A 44 -18.17 -15.82 -4.84
N SER A 45 -17.51 -14.88 -5.51
CA SER A 45 -16.05 -14.92 -5.78
C SER A 45 -15.44 -13.53 -5.73
N SER A 46 -14.15 -13.42 -6.01
CA SER A 46 -13.47 -12.14 -6.21
C SER A 46 -12.55 -12.20 -7.43
N VAL A 47 -12.27 -11.03 -7.98
CA VAL A 47 -11.21 -10.82 -8.97
C VAL A 47 -10.06 -10.11 -8.28
N GLU A 48 -8.88 -10.69 -8.37
CA GLU A 48 -7.63 -10.02 -8.03
C GLU A 48 -7.01 -9.40 -9.28
N GLY A 49 -6.37 -8.25 -9.10
CA GLY A 49 -5.60 -7.59 -10.14
C GLY A 49 -4.41 -6.82 -9.57
N ARG A 50 -3.55 -6.37 -10.46
CA ARG A 50 -2.38 -5.57 -10.12
C ARG A 50 -2.09 -4.56 -11.23
N PHE A 51 -1.26 -3.58 -10.90
CA PHE A 51 -0.59 -2.73 -11.87
C PHE A 51 0.89 -3.10 -11.90
N SER A 52 1.46 -3.29 -13.10
CA SER A 52 2.85 -3.74 -13.26
C SER A 52 3.83 -2.58 -13.46
N THR A 53 3.33 -1.38 -13.83
CA THR A 53 4.16 -0.19 -14.09
C THR A 53 3.79 0.93 -13.14
N PHE A 54 4.71 1.31 -12.27
CA PHE A 54 4.55 2.39 -11.29
C PHE A 54 5.91 2.91 -10.85
N ASP A 55 5.92 4.11 -10.29
CA ASP A 55 7.05 4.75 -9.64
C ASP A 55 6.59 5.47 -8.37
N GLY A 56 7.55 5.89 -7.56
CA GLY A 56 7.23 6.65 -6.36
C GLY A 56 8.43 6.88 -5.46
N SER A 57 8.19 7.63 -4.40
CA SER A 57 9.20 7.89 -3.37
C SER A 57 8.60 7.89 -1.97
N VAL A 58 9.46 7.56 -1.00
CA VAL A 58 9.15 7.62 0.43
C VAL A 58 10.24 8.43 1.09
N THR A 59 9.90 9.55 1.73
CA THR A 59 10.80 10.36 2.54
C THR A 59 10.44 10.16 4.01
N ILE A 60 11.34 9.55 4.75
CA ILE A 60 11.22 9.34 6.19
C ILE A 60 11.98 10.45 6.90
N GLU A 61 11.29 11.16 7.77
CA GLU A 61 11.84 12.21 8.63
C GLU A 61 12.03 11.68 10.05
N ASP A 62 12.87 12.34 10.86
CA ASP A 62 13.07 11.99 12.27
C ASP A 62 11.75 11.98 13.06
N LYS A 63 10.84 12.88 12.72
CA LYS A 63 9.45 12.87 13.19
C LYS A 63 8.59 12.23 12.12
N LEU A 64 8.09 11.03 12.38
CA LEU A 64 7.35 10.21 11.42
C LEU A 64 6.15 10.94 10.80
N GLU A 65 5.47 11.80 11.56
CA GLU A 65 4.34 12.61 11.08
C GLU A 65 4.73 13.67 10.04
N LYS A 66 6.02 13.97 9.88
CA LYS A 66 6.55 14.86 8.83
C LYS A 66 6.97 14.12 7.57
N SER A 67 7.00 12.79 7.63
CA SER A 67 7.35 11.94 6.51
C SER A 67 6.34 12.07 5.38
N LYS A 68 6.79 11.77 4.15
CA LYS A 68 5.99 11.92 2.93
C LYS A 68 6.13 10.67 2.07
N ALA A 69 5.09 10.37 1.31
CA ALA A 69 5.18 9.36 0.27
C ALA A 69 4.29 9.74 -0.91
N ASN A 70 4.73 9.37 -2.10
CA ASN A 70 3.94 9.47 -3.31
C ASN A 70 4.10 8.19 -4.14
N LEU A 71 3.05 7.88 -4.89
CA LEU A 71 3.00 6.77 -5.82
C LEU A 71 2.29 7.22 -7.09
N ASN A 72 2.90 6.94 -8.23
CA ASN A 72 2.31 7.13 -9.57
C ASN A 72 2.19 5.77 -10.23
N VAL A 73 1.03 5.45 -10.74
CA VAL A 73 0.73 4.16 -11.36
C VAL A 73 0.29 4.39 -12.80
N ASP A 74 0.86 3.66 -13.74
CA ASP A 74 0.39 3.60 -15.12
C ASP A 74 -0.83 2.69 -15.19
N VAL A 75 -2.00 3.27 -15.45
CA VAL A 75 -3.26 2.52 -15.47
C VAL A 75 -3.33 1.54 -16.63
N SER A 76 -2.60 1.78 -17.74
CA SER A 76 -2.53 0.85 -18.87
C SER A 76 -1.91 -0.49 -18.49
N SER A 77 -1.11 -0.51 -17.42
CA SER A 77 -0.41 -1.70 -16.91
C SER A 77 -1.27 -2.63 -16.05
N ILE A 78 -2.59 -2.41 -16.01
CA ILE A 78 -3.52 -3.28 -15.29
C ILE A 78 -3.48 -4.70 -15.82
N ASP A 79 -3.40 -5.66 -14.91
CA ASP A 79 -3.30 -7.09 -15.19
C ASP A 79 -4.15 -7.85 -14.17
N THR A 80 -5.20 -8.50 -14.65
CA THR A 80 -6.09 -9.36 -13.87
C THR A 80 -6.01 -10.83 -14.33
N ASN A 81 -4.95 -11.17 -15.09
CA ASN A 81 -4.75 -12.49 -15.70
C ASN A 81 -5.87 -12.90 -16.67
N ASN A 82 -6.51 -11.91 -17.33
CA ASN A 82 -7.51 -12.12 -18.37
C ASN A 82 -7.49 -10.94 -19.33
N LYS A 83 -7.02 -11.17 -20.56
CA LYS A 83 -6.79 -10.12 -21.56
C LYS A 83 -8.07 -9.33 -21.89
N ASP A 84 -9.19 -10.01 -22.11
CA ASP A 84 -10.43 -9.33 -22.51
C ASP A 84 -10.97 -8.45 -21.41
N ARG A 85 -10.86 -8.89 -20.14
CA ARG A 85 -11.20 -8.08 -18.98
C ARG A 85 -10.25 -6.89 -18.84
N ASP A 86 -8.97 -7.07 -19.01
CA ASP A 86 -7.98 -6.01 -18.93
C ASP A 86 -8.20 -4.95 -20.01
N ASP A 87 -8.55 -5.36 -21.24
CA ASP A 87 -8.90 -4.43 -22.32
C ASP A 87 -10.18 -3.65 -21.99
N HIS A 88 -11.20 -4.31 -21.42
CA HIS A 88 -12.42 -3.64 -20.98
C HIS A 88 -12.15 -2.68 -19.80
N LEU A 89 -11.30 -3.06 -18.86
CA LEU A 89 -10.90 -2.17 -17.76
C LEU A 89 -10.19 -0.90 -18.25
N ARG A 90 -9.43 -0.97 -19.35
CA ARG A 90 -8.76 0.18 -19.97
C ARG A 90 -9.73 1.09 -20.73
N SER A 91 -10.89 0.60 -21.13
CA SER A 91 -11.87 1.32 -21.95
C SER A 91 -12.55 2.48 -21.20
N ALA A 92 -13.35 3.27 -21.91
CA ALA A 92 -14.12 4.39 -21.37
C ALA A 92 -15.17 3.96 -20.30
N ASP A 93 -15.63 2.71 -20.35
CA ASP A 93 -16.57 2.15 -19.37
C ASP A 93 -15.97 2.11 -17.95
N PHE A 94 -14.64 1.92 -17.85
CA PHE A 94 -13.93 1.86 -16.59
C PHE A 94 -12.94 3.00 -16.42
N PHE A 95 -11.65 2.75 -16.62
CA PHE A 95 -10.59 3.72 -16.31
C PHE A 95 -10.46 4.83 -17.34
N ASP A 96 -10.90 4.61 -18.59
CA ASP A 96 -10.73 5.57 -19.71
C ASP A 96 -9.26 6.00 -19.83
N VAL A 97 -8.38 5.02 -20.01
CA VAL A 97 -6.91 5.20 -19.97
C VAL A 97 -6.44 6.26 -20.96
N ALA A 98 -7.14 6.39 -22.10
CA ALA A 98 -6.81 7.40 -23.11
C ALA A 98 -6.87 8.84 -22.55
N LYS A 99 -7.79 9.10 -21.61
CA LYS A 99 -7.94 10.40 -20.94
C LYS A 99 -7.28 10.44 -19.56
N ASN A 100 -7.17 9.28 -18.89
CA ASN A 100 -6.72 9.17 -17.51
C ASN A 100 -5.61 8.12 -17.40
N PRO A 101 -4.42 8.35 -17.96
CA PRO A 101 -3.35 7.34 -18.02
C PRO A 101 -2.71 7.05 -16.66
N LYS A 102 -2.92 7.92 -15.67
CA LYS A 102 -2.27 7.81 -14.35
C LYS A 102 -3.29 7.71 -13.22
N LEU A 103 -2.94 6.89 -12.23
CA LEU A 103 -3.50 6.88 -10.89
C LEU A 103 -2.41 7.37 -9.94
N THR A 104 -2.76 8.21 -8.97
CA THR A 104 -1.76 8.75 -8.02
C THR A 104 -2.25 8.62 -6.58
N PHE A 105 -1.32 8.40 -5.66
CA PHE A 105 -1.57 8.49 -4.23
C PHE A 105 -0.50 9.38 -3.58
N VAL A 106 -0.93 10.46 -2.93
CA VAL A 106 -0.05 11.42 -2.25
C VAL A 106 -0.39 11.43 -0.77
N VAL A 107 0.50 10.89 0.06
CA VAL A 107 0.33 10.87 1.51
C VAL A 107 0.44 12.27 2.08
N LYS A 108 -0.57 12.69 2.86
CA LYS A 108 -0.69 13.99 3.53
C LYS A 108 -0.41 13.89 5.02
N LYS A 109 -0.73 12.75 5.62
CA LYS A 109 -0.56 12.52 7.05
C LYS A 109 -0.15 11.08 7.31
N ILE A 110 0.87 10.91 8.14
CA ILE A 110 1.28 9.63 8.70
C ILE A 110 1.09 9.68 10.21
N SER A 111 0.53 8.64 10.80
CA SER A 111 0.34 8.52 12.25
C SER A 111 0.46 7.06 12.69
N GLY A 112 0.58 6.84 14.00
CA GLY A 112 0.75 5.50 14.58
C GLY A 112 2.21 5.14 14.86
N THR A 113 2.47 3.85 15.02
CA THR A 113 3.81 3.28 15.25
C THR A 113 4.27 2.52 13.99
N PRO A 114 5.57 2.20 13.85
CA PRO A 114 6.07 1.43 12.71
C PRO A 114 5.29 0.12 12.46
N GLU A 115 4.78 -0.52 13.50
CA GLU A 115 4.01 -1.77 13.41
C GLU A 115 2.53 -1.55 13.03
N ALA A 116 2.01 -0.33 13.22
CA ALA A 116 0.61 0.02 13.01
C ALA A 116 0.47 1.48 12.54
N LEU A 117 0.86 1.74 11.30
CA LEU A 117 0.79 3.04 10.64
C LEU A 117 -0.60 3.28 10.04
N LYS A 118 -1.02 4.54 10.05
CA LYS A 118 -2.13 5.03 9.22
C LYS A 118 -1.60 6.08 8.25
N LEU A 119 -1.80 5.81 6.95
CA LEU A 119 -1.40 6.69 5.85
C LEU A 119 -2.67 7.34 5.28
N THR A 120 -2.92 8.60 5.63
CA THR A 120 -4.04 9.35 5.04
C THR A 120 -3.49 10.22 3.90
N GLY A 121 -4.10 10.12 2.73
CA GLY A 121 -3.62 10.81 1.54
C GLY A 121 -4.69 11.00 0.47
N ASP A 122 -4.34 11.76 -0.55
CA ASP A 122 -5.16 12.02 -1.72
C ASP A 122 -4.94 10.92 -2.76
N LEU A 123 -5.97 10.12 -3.00
CA LEU A 123 -6.02 9.13 -4.08
C LEU A 123 -6.76 9.72 -5.27
N THR A 124 -6.11 9.75 -6.42
CA THR A 124 -6.72 10.21 -7.68
C THR A 124 -6.86 9.04 -8.64
N ILE A 125 -8.09 8.76 -9.07
CA ILE A 125 -8.43 7.75 -10.08
C ILE A 125 -9.40 8.39 -11.07
N LYS A 126 -9.21 8.17 -12.37
CA LYS A 126 -10.07 8.70 -13.44
C LYS A 126 -10.37 10.20 -13.26
N GLY A 127 -9.33 10.98 -12.92
CA GLY A 127 -9.42 12.43 -12.69
C GLY A 127 -10.17 12.88 -11.43
N LYS A 128 -10.67 11.94 -10.60
CA LYS A 128 -11.35 12.24 -9.34
C LYS A 128 -10.45 11.96 -8.16
N THR A 129 -10.34 12.94 -7.25
CA THR A 129 -9.51 12.85 -6.05
C THR A 129 -10.38 12.68 -4.80
N LYS A 130 -10.02 11.72 -3.95
CA LYS A 130 -10.64 11.49 -2.64
C LYS A 130 -9.57 11.27 -1.58
N SER A 131 -9.86 11.71 -0.36
CA SER A 131 -9.03 11.38 0.79
C SER A 131 -9.29 9.92 1.21
N VAL A 132 -8.21 9.14 1.27
CA VAL A 132 -8.25 7.71 1.63
C VAL A 132 -7.26 7.46 2.75
N THR A 133 -7.61 6.58 3.69
CA THR A 133 -6.71 6.12 4.74
C THR A 133 -6.39 4.65 4.53
N LEU A 134 -5.09 4.33 4.50
CA LEU A 134 -4.58 2.96 4.43
C LEU A 134 -3.96 2.59 5.78
N ASP A 135 -4.23 1.38 6.24
CA ASP A 135 -3.50 0.75 7.33
C ASP A 135 -2.19 0.18 6.78
N ALA A 136 -1.06 0.56 7.39
CA ALA A 136 0.24 0.17 6.90
C ALA A 136 1.12 -0.39 8.01
N LYS A 137 2.13 -1.15 7.63
CA LYS A 137 3.11 -1.73 8.54
C LYS A 137 4.50 -1.64 7.93
N TYR A 138 5.45 -1.15 8.71
CA TYR A 138 6.86 -1.25 8.40
C TYR A 138 7.35 -2.67 8.67
N LEU A 139 7.98 -3.29 7.68
CA LEU A 139 8.47 -4.67 7.77
C LEU A 139 9.92 -4.72 8.25
N GLY A 140 10.73 -3.70 7.91
CA GLY A 140 12.13 -3.62 8.28
C GLY A 140 12.97 -2.92 7.24
N ASP A 141 14.26 -2.85 7.54
CA ASP A 141 15.29 -2.35 6.66
C ASP A 141 16.49 -3.29 6.61
N VAL A 142 17.29 -3.14 5.56
CA VAL A 142 18.53 -3.87 5.36
C VAL A 142 19.46 -3.08 4.46
N ASN A 143 20.75 -3.17 4.71
CA ASN A 143 21.76 -2.75 3.75
C ASN A 143 22.08 -3.93 2.83
N ASP A 144 21.87 -3.76 1.52
CA ASP A 144 22.15 -4.80 0.54
C ASP A 144 23.65 -4.89 0.18
N ALA A 145 24.01 -5.96 -0.52
CA ALA A 145 25.41 -6.18 -0.95
C ALA A 145 25.87 -5.21 -2.06
N TYR A 146 24.97 -4.40 -2.61
CA TYR A 146 25.22 -3.46 -3.70
C TYR A 146 25.39 -2.00 -3.21
N GLY A 147 25.46 -1.80 -1.89
CA GLY A 147 25.65 -0.49 -1.30
C GLY A 147 24.37 0.35 -1.22
N ASN A 148 23.20 -0.28 -1.10
CA ASN A 148 21.94 0.43 -0.89
C ASN A 148 21.34 0.07 0.48
N GLN A 149 20.67 1.03 1.10
CA GLN A 149 19.74 0.78 2.19
C GLN A 149 18.35 0.58 1.60
N LYS A 150 17.71 -0.53 1.96
CA LYS A 150 16.34 -0.88 1.56
C LYS A 150 15.42 -0.80 2.77
N ILE A 151 14.19 -0.33 2.54
CA ILE A 151 13.09 -0.35 3.52
C ILE A 151 11.89 -1.02 2.89
N ALA A 152 11.04 -1.67 3.70
CA ALA A 152 9.86 -2.35 3.19
C ALA A 152 8.61 -2.09 4.04
N PHE A 153 7.45 -2.00 3.35
CA PHE A 153 6.14 -1.76 3.95
C PHE A 153 5.08 -2.64 3.30
N THR A 154 4.03 -2.91 4.05
CA THR A 154 2.72 -3.29 3.50
C THR A 154 1.72 -2.20 3.79
N ALA A 155 0.72 -2.04 2.92
CA ALA A 155 -0.43 -1.19 3.18
C ALA A 155 -1.69 -1.83 2.61
N GLU A 156 -2.82 -1.66 3.32
CA GLU A 156 -4.12 -2.17 2.93
C GLU A 156 -5.20 -1.14 3.26
N GLY A 157 -6.26 -1.12 2.46
CA GLY A 157 -7.41 -0.26 2.69
C GLY A 157 -8.53 -0.55 1.72
N LYS A 158 -9.69 0.06 1.94
CA LYS A 158 -10.87 -0.13 1.13
C LYS A 158 -11.33 1.19 0.54
N ILE A 159 -11.79 1.15 -0.70
CA ILE A 159 -12.39 2.29 -1.40
C ILE A 159 -13.69 1.87 -2.07
N ASN A 160 -14.60 2.82 -2.26
CA ASN A 160 -15.75 2.61 -3.15
C ASN A 160 -15.34 3.10 -4.56
N ARG A 161 -15.35 2.20 -5.54
CA ARG A 161 -14.98 2.51 -6.92
C ARG A 161 -15.87 3.57 -7.57
N LYS A 162 -17.14 3.66 -7.16
CA LYS A 162 -18.10 4.66 -7.69
C LYS A 162 -17.75 6.09 -7.29
N ASP A 163 -17.06 6.30 -6.16
CA ASP A 163 -16.56 7.62 -5.74
C ASP A 163 -15.58 8.21 -6.77
N PHE A 164 -14.93 7.35 -7.54
CA PHE A 164 -14.00 7.70 -8.60
C PHE A 164 -14.62 7.63 -10.00
N GLY A 165 -15.96 7.38 -10.10
CA GLY A 165 -16.65 7.30 -11.37
C GLY A 165 -16.44 5.99 -12.14
N LEU A 166 -15.97 4.94 -11.48
CA LEU A 166 -15.94 3.58 -12.02
C LEU A 166 -17.28 2.91 -11.74
N SER A 167 -18.32 3.32 -12.49
CA SER A 167 -19.72 2.98 -12.20
C SER A 167 -20.28 1.82 -13.03
N TRP A 168 -19.53 1.36 -14.05
CA TRP A 168 -20.00 0.25 -14.88
C TRP A 168 -20.41 -0.97 -14.04
N ASN A 169 -21.54 -1.54 -14.34
CA ASN A 169 -22.02 -2.79 -13.77
C ASN A 169 -23.13 -3.39 -14.63
N ASN A 170 -23.28 -4.69 -14.59
CA ASN A 170 -24.46 -5.41 -15.04
C ASN A 170 -25.11 -6.06 -13.82
N VAL A 171 -26.42 -6.31 -13.92
CA VAL A 171 -27.18 -7.01 -12.89
C VAL A 171 -27.64 -8.35 -13.49
N VAL A 172 -27.33 -9.43 -12.81
CA VAL A 172 -27.80 -10.78 -13.10
C VAL A 172 -28.75 -11.23 -11.98
N GLU A 173 -29.41 -12.39 -12.12
CA GLU A 173 -30.37 -12.90 -11.14
C GLU A 173 -29.77 -12.93 -9.70
N ALA A 174 -28.48 -13.28 -9.56
CA ALA A 174 -27.77 -13.33 -8.27
C ALA A 174 -27.37 -11.96 -7.71
N GLY A 175 -27.55 -10.86 -8.46
CA GLY A 175 -27.13 -9.51 -8.05
C GLY A 175 -26.12 -8.85 -8.99
N PRO A 176 -25.36 -7.86 -8.53
CA PRO A 176 -24.39 -7.14 -9.35
C PRO A 176 -23.21 -8.05 -9.74
N VAL A 177 -22.77 -7.92 -11.00
CA VAL A 177 -21.60 -8.67 -11.51
C VAL A 177 -20.31 -8.23 -10.78
N VAL A 178 -20.16 -6.92 -10.48
CA VAL A 178 -18.97 -6.36 -9.83
C VAL A 178 -19.37 -5.61 -8.57
N GLY A 179 -18.72 -5.92 -7.45
CA GLY A 179 -18.87 -5.21 -6.19
C GLY A 179 -18.45 -3.74 -6.28
N ASP A 180 -18.92 -2.94 -5.32
CA ASP A 180 -18.57 -1.51 -5.26
C ASP A 180 -17.34 -1.25 -4.41
N GLU A 181 -17.10 -2.06 -3.39
CA GLU A 181 -15.93 -1.98 -2.51
C GLU A 181 -14.74 -2.70 -3.12
N VAL A 182 -13.62 -2.00 -3.22
CA VAL A 182 -12.33 -2.54 -3.69
C VAL A 182 -11.35 -2.54 -2.53
N THR A 183 -10.77 -3.69 -2.24
CA THR A 183 -9.67 -3.81 -1.28
C THR A 183 -8.35 -3.57 -1.99
N LEU A 184 -7.59 -2.58 -1.52
CA LEU A 184 -6.23 -2.28 -1.98
C LEU A 184 -5.23 -3.13 -1.20
N LYS A 185 -4.31 -3.80 -1.90
CA LYS A 185 -3.28 -4.68 -1.32
C LYS A 185 -1.90 -4.26 -1.85
N ILE A 186 -1.14 -3.56 -1.04
CA ILE A 186 0.09 -2.90 -1.46
C ILE A 186 1.28 -3.49 -0.69
N LYS A 187 2.35 -3.79 -1.41
CA LYS A 187 3.67 -4.12 -0.84
C LYS A 187 4.70 -3.24 -1.52
N ILE A 188 5.47 -2.50 -0.73
CA ILE A 188 6.51 -1.59 -1.23
C ILE A 188 7.85 -2.00 -0.64
N GLN A 189 8.83 -2.17 -1.51
CA GLN A 189 10.24 -2.06 -1.19
C GLN A 189 10.77 -0.77 -1.80
N ALA A 190 11.51 0.01 -1.05
CA ALA A 190 12.14 1.22 -1.54
C ALA A 190 13.61 1.25 -1.13
N GLY A 191 14.45 1.87 -1.95
CA GLY A 191 15.89 1.88 -1.74
C GLY A 191 16.51 3.25 -1.94
N ARG A 192 17.65 3.45 -1.27
CA ARG A 192 18.56 4.59 -1.49
C ARG A 192 20.01 4.13 -1.45
N PRO A 193 20.93 4.80 -2.15
CA PRO A 193 22.36 4.55 -1.98
C PRO A 193 22.81 4.82 -0.53
N LEU A 194 23.68 3.99 -0.01
CA LEU A 194 24.39 4.29 1.24
C LEU A 194 25.37 5.45 1.00
N ALA A 195 25.50 6.33 1.99
CA ALA A 195 26.54 7.35 1.95
C ALA A 195 27.91 6.66 1.80
N LYS A 196 28.69 7.06 0.82
CA LYS A 196 30.09 6.62 0.73
C LYS A 196 30.82 7.10 1.99
N LYS A 197 31.41 6.15 2.72
CA LYS A 197 32.31 6.48 3.83
C LYS A 197 33.59 7.12 3.31
#